data_9c015af1c43f8cafd3485b92b41ddd33
#
_entry.id   9c015af1c43f8cafd3485b92b41ddd33
#
_cell.length_a   1.000
_cell.length_b   1.000
_cell.length_c   1.000
_cell.angle_alpha   90.00
_cell.angle_beta   90.00
_cell.angle_gamma   90.00
#
_symmetry.space_group_name_H-M   'P 1'
#
loop_
_entity.id
_entity.type
_entity.pdbx_description
1 polymer ?
#
loop_
_entity_poly.entity_id
_entity_poly.type
_entity_poly.pdbx_seq_one_letter_code
_entity_poly.pdbx_strand_id
1 'polypeptide(L)'
;MLTFKLKTLFIACACSFPMMSFAASNTDAELQQLRDEVKALKLLMQQYAQQQQSNAQNLQQVQAQSNITKMNAESTSGLKIETMRLKTKAGAELTLYGNVRADASYQAEGGSATRLYNQINTVPLAGNSESSDRLKATLAATRLGLDFKTSTPDQDISAKIEVDFLGTNDALRIRHAYINYGNWLVGQTWSNFAVPDYMPETIDALAYVGGAVKRTPQVRYNHKLSQITNLVLAAEDSKDESSNLRLPALTARLNHQFNERLLLSARAMATEKKTDADTETAWGIGLGTKFDVTDKTMIKADYYHVKGDSSFVSWSNSGFLTNANKEIIATNAFDSITIGITQQFNPQFKGTLGYGYMKADQNDTYINALPDKTKANKDLWQAWANVFYSPIKPISLGLEYVYGEREAFGPAPNGSQTGSDNRVNAVAMYNF
;
A
#
# COMPACT_ATOMS: atom_id res chain seq x y z
N MET A 1 -11.35 -38.58 21.01
CA MET A 1 -11.63 -39.39 19.83
C MET A 1 -12.58 -38.59 18.93
N LEU A 2 -12.04 -37.72 18.06
CA LEU A 2 -12.83 -36.98 17.05
C LEU A 2 -11.98 -36.97 15.79
N THR A 3 -12.46 -37.72 14.81
CA THR A 3 -11.86 -37.88 13.49
C THR A 3 -12.29 -36.74 12.56
N PHE A 4 -11.34 -35.91 12.14
CA PHE A 4 -11.55 -34.92 11.10
C PHE A 4 -11.43 -35.58 9.72
N LYS A 5 -12.52 -35.57 8.97
CA LYS A 5 -12.54 -35.97 7.55
C LYS A 5 -12.17 -34.77 6.68
N LEU A 6 -11.04 -34.86 6.03
CA LEU A 6 -10.58 -33.93 4.99
C LEU A 6 -11.46 -34.15 3.74
N LYS A 7 -12.24 -33.17 3.32
CA LYS A 7 -12.95 -33.17 2.04
C LYS A 7 -12.11 -32.45 0.99
N THR A 8 -11.63 -33.24 0.04
CA THR A 8 -10.96 -32.78 -1.17
C THR A 8 -11.95 -32.08 -2.09
N LEU A 9 -11.74 -30.83 -2.43
CA LEU A 9 -12.55 -30.06 -3.38
C LEU A 9 -11.97 -30.26 -4.79
N PHE A 10 -12.66 -31.00 -5.63
CA PHE A 10 -12.41 -31.09 -7.07
C PHE A 10 -13.13 -29.94 -7.76
N ILE A 11 -12.40 -29.06 -8.43
CA ILE A 11 -12.95 -28.08 -9.37
C ILE A 11 -13.03 -28.74 -10.74
N ALA A 12 -14.24 -29.07 -11.17
CA ALA A 12 -14.52 -29.52 -12.52
C ALA A 12 -14.82 -28.30 -13.40
N CYS A 13 -13.95 -28.05 -14.38
CA CYS A 13 -14.21 -27.09 -15.46
C CYS A 13 -15.11 -27.78 -16.49
N ALA A 14 -16.40 -27.42 -16.56
CA ALA A 14 -17.34 -27.90 -17.57
C ALA A 14 -17.24 -27.03 -18.82
N CYS A 15 -16.60 -27.58 -19.88
CA CYS A 15 -16.78 -27.04 -21.24
C CYS A 15 -17.93 -27.79 -21.91
N SER A 16 -18.99 -27.05 -22.23
CA SER A 16 -20.12 -27.51 -23.05
C SER A 16 -19.69 -27.59 -24.52
N PHE A 17 -19.78 -28.78 -25.10
CA PHE A 17 -19.78 -28.99 -26.56
C PHE A 17 -21.07 -29.67 -27.01
N PRO A 18 -21.60 -29.37 -28.21
CA PRO A 18 -22.85 -29.93 -28.69
C PRO A 18 -22.66 -31.37 -29.18
N MET A 19 -23.68 -32.22 -28.92
CA MET A 19 -23.79 -33.56 -29.45
C MET A 19 -23.91 -33.51 -30.98
N MET A 20 -23.00 -34.19 -31.66
CA MET A 20 -23.27 -34.84 -32.95
C MET A 20 -22.90 -36.32 -32.85
N SER A 21 -23.90 -37.13 -33.06
CA SER A 21 -23.80 -38.58 -33.15
C SER A 21 -23.05 -39.01 -34.39
N PHE A 22 -21.97 -39.77 -34.26
CA PHE A 22 -21.52 -40.74 -35.27
C PHE A 22 -20.90 -41.99 -34.61
N ALA A 23 -21.18 -43.13 -35.23
CA ALA A 23 -20.99 -44.46 -34.75
C ALA A 23 -19.53 -44.88 -34.58
N ALA A 24 -19.33 -45.75 -33.62
CA ALA A 24 -18.39 -46.87 -33.47
C ALA A 24 -17.16 -46.89 -34.43
N SER A 25 -15.98 -46.51 -33.90
CA SER A 25 -14.64 -47.15 -34.07
C SER A 25 -13.54 -46.20 -33.59
N ASN A 26 -13.30 -46.10 -32.29
CA ASN A 26 -12.09 -45.45 -31.78
C ASN A 26 -11.74 -45.84 -30.31
N THR A 27 -12.26 -46.94 -29.80
CA THR A 27 -11.96 -47.41 -28.43
C THR A 27 -10.49 -47.76 -28.23
N ASP A 28 -9.82 -48.19 -29.26
CA ASP A 28 -8.37 -48.57 -29.17
C ASP A 28 -7.45 -47.36 -29.16
N ALA A 29 -7.79 -46.28 -29.89
CA ALA A 29 -7.03 -45.03 -29.90
C ALA A 29 -7.18 -44.27 -28.56
N GLU A 30 -8.40 -44.20 -28.01
CA GLU A 30 -8.64 -43.60 -26.68
C GLU A 30 -7.96 -44.36 -25.55
N LEU A 31 -7.98 -45.71 -25.62
CA LEU A 31 -7.26 -46.57 -24.68
C LEU A 31 -5.73 -46.38 -24.77
N GLN A 32 -5.22 -46.13 -25.96
CA GLN A 32 -3.79 -45.85 -26.14
C GLN A 32 -3.41 -44.48 -25.57
N GLN A 33 -4.23 -43.47 -25.84
CA GLN A 33 -4.06 -42.12 -25.29
C GLN A 33 -4.13 -42.11 -23.74
N LEU A 34 -5.08 -42.82 -23.17
CA LEU A 34 -5.19 -42.96 -21.70
C LEU A 34 -3.96 -43.68 -21.09
N ARG A 35 -3.41 -44.69 -21.78
CA ARG A 35 -2.17 -45.38 -21.35
C ARG A 35 -0.96 -44.43 -21.39
N ASP A 36 -0.86 -43.57 -22.39
CA ASP A 36 0.24 -42.63 -22.51
C ASP A 36 0.11 -41.49 -21.47
N GLU A 37 -1.09 -41.02 -21.18
CA GLU A 37 -1.34 -40.06 -20.08
C GLU A 37 -0.99 -40.68 -18.71
N VAL A 38 -1.39 -41.92 -18.45
CA VAL A 38 -1.04 -42.64 -17.20
C VAL A 38 0.47 -42.84 -17.08
N LYS A 39 1.18 -43.10 -18.20
CA LYS A 39 2.64 -43.18 -18.18
C LYS A 39 3.28 -41.83 -17.88
N ALA A 40 2.81 -40.76 -18.50
CA ALA A 40 3.28 -39.38 -18.26
C ALA A 40 3.06 -38.97 -16.80
N LEU A 41 1.88 -39.24 -16.23
CA LEU A 41 1.58 -38.99 -14.83
C LEU A 41 2.49 -39.76 -13.87
N LYS A 42 2.76 -41.02 -14.19
CA LYS A 42 3.67 -41.86 -13.41
C LYS A 42 5.11 -41.34 -13.40
N LEU A 43 5.58 -40.83 -14.55
CA LEU A 43 6.90 -40.21 -14.67
C LEU A 43 6.98 -38.88 -13.87
N LEU A 44 5.93 -38.09 -13.92
CA LEU A 44 5.81 -36.83 -13.15
C LEU A 44 5.78 -37.10 -11.64
N MET A 45 5.06 -38.11 -11.19
CA MET A 45 5.06 -38.53 -9.79
C MET A 45 6.44 -39.04 -9.32
N GLN A 46 7.17 -39.76 -10.17
CA GLN A 46 8.53 -40.19 -9.85
C GLN A 46 9.50 -38.99 -9.76
N GLN A 47 9.41 -38.04 -10.66
CA GLN A 47 10.20 -36.79 -10.56
C GLN A 47 9.89 -36.00 -9.30
N TYR A 48 8.61 -35.86 -8.94
CA TYR A 48 8.20 -35.18 -7.69
C TYR A 48 8.73 -35.91 -6.44
N ALA A 49 8.69 -37.25 -6.42
CA ALA A 49 9.23 -38.05 -5.32
C ALA A 49 10.75 -37.90 -5.18
N GLN A 50 11.49 -37.86 -6.30
CA GLN A 50 12.93 -37.61 -6.30
C GLN A 50 13.27 -36.18 -5.83
N GLN A 51 12.48 -35.19 -6.24
CA GLN A 51 12.66 -33.79 -5.79
C GLN A 51 12.37 -33.63 -4.29
N GLN A 52 11.38 -34.34 -3.76
CA GLN A 52 11.13 -34.35 -2.31
C GLN A 52 12.25 -35.04 -1.53
N GLN A 53 12.81 -36.12 -2.05
CA GLN A 53 13.96 -36.78 -1.42
C GLN A 53 15.21 -35.87 -1.40
N SER A 54 15.50 -35.17 -2.50
CA SER A 54 16.64 -34.25 -2.56
C SER A 54 16.46 -33.05 -1.62
N ASN A 55 15.23 -32.53 -1.50
CA ASN A 55 14.89 -31.45 -0.56
C ASN A 55 15.02 -31.91 0.91
N ALA A 56 14.61 -33.14 1.22
CA ALA A 56 14.76 -33.72 2.56
C ALA A 56 16.26 -33.93 2.94
N GLN A 57 17.10 -34.38 1.98
CA GLN A 57 18.53 -34.48 2.20
C GLN A 57 19.22 -33.14 2.38
N ASN A 58 18.82 -32.11 1.61
CA ASN A 58 19.32 -30.75 1.79
C ASN A 58 18.92 -30.15 3.14
N LEU A 59 17.69 -30.41 3.63
CA LEU A 59 17.24 -30.01 4.96
C LEU A 59 18.06 -30.71 6.08
N GLN A 60 18.40 -32.00 5.93
CA GLN A 60 19.24 -32.69 6.89
C GLN A 60 20.68 -32.16 6.91
N GLN A 61 21.24 -31.79 5.76
CA GLN A 61 22.56 -31.17 5.69
C GLN A 61 22.59 -29.78 6.32
N VAL A 62 21.54 -28.96 6.10
CA VAL A 62 21.40 -27.65 6.73
C VAL A 62 21.22 -27.79 8.25
N GLN A 63 20.47 -28.79 8.73
CA GLN A 63 20.32 -29.07 10.16
C GLN A 63 21.63 -29.58 10.79
N ALA A 64 22.41 -30.40 10.10
CA ALA A 64 23.72 -30.88 10.56
C ALA A 64 24.74 -29.74 10.68
N GLN A 65 24.78 -28.80 9.69
CA GLN A 65 25.60 -27.61 9.76
C GLN A 65 25.16 -26.65 10.87
N SER A 66 23.85 -26.50 11.11
CA SER A 66 23.29 -25.69 12.20
C SER A 66 23.68 -26.24 13.59
N ASN A 67 23.77 -27.56 13.73
CA ASN A 67 24.18 -28.20 14.99
C ASN A 67 25.68 -28.05 15.29
N ILE A 68 26.53 -28.04 14.26
CA ILE A 68 27.96 -27.76 14.42
C ILE A 68 28.20 -26.30 14.86
N THR A 69 27.41 -25.37 14.34
CA THR A 69 27.47 -23.95 14.74
C THR A 69 26.96 -23.73 16.17
N LYS A 70 25.99 -24.55 16.64
CA LYS A 70 25.49 -24.48 18.01
C LYS A 70 26.50 -24.99 19.06
N MET A 71 27.33 -25.98 18.73
CA MET A 71 28.34 -26.51 19.66
C MET A 71 29.51 -25.53 19.92
N ASN A 72 29.71 -24.54 19.05
CA ASN A 72 30.74 -23.49 19.23
C ASN A 72 30.23 -22.22 19.91
N ALA A 73 28.93 -22.14 20.32
CA ALA A 73 28.30 -20.95 20.89
C ALA A 73 27.97 -21.05 22.39
N GLU A 74 28.36 -22.13 23.08
CA GLU A 74 28.10 -22.28 24.53
C GLU A 74 29.20 -21.71 25.44
N SER A 75 29.65 -20.50 25.15
CA SER A 75 30.30 -19.69 26.18
C SER A 75 30.24 -18.20 25.82
N THR A 76 29.14 -17.56 26.15
CA THR A 76 29.13 -16.22 26.78
C THR A 76 27.67 -15.73 26.93
N SER A 77 27.33 -15.48 28.14
CA SER A 77 26.05 -14.89 28.58
C SER A 77 25.81 -13.52 27.97
N GLY A 78 24.67 -13.36 27.33
CA GLY A 78 24.16 -12.08 26.83
C GLY A 78 23.46 -12.25 25.49
N LEU A 79 22.13 -12.39 25.49
CA LEU A 79 21.31 -12.38 24.27
C LEU A 79 21.46 -10.99 23.59
N LYS A 80 22.52 -10.83 22.78
CA LYS A 80 22.51 -9.86 21.68
C LYS A 80 21.69 -10.50 20.55
N ILE A 81 20.52 -9.96 20.27
CA ILE A 81 19.84 -10.22 19.00
C ILE A 81 20.70 -9.55 17.93
N GLU A 82 21.69 -10.26 17.42
CA GLU A 82 22.42 -9.83 16.23
C GLU A 82 21.46 -10.00 15.05
N THR A 83 21.15 -8.89 14.40
CA THR A 83 20.47 -8.88 13.09
C THR A 83 21.24 -9.85 12.19
N MET A 84 20.58 -10.89 11.70
CA MET A 84 21.21 -11.92 10.88
C MET A 84 21.68 -11.30 9.56
N ARG A 85 22.94 -10.86 9.50
CA ARG A 85 23.55 -10.28 8.29
C ARG A 85 24.08 -11.43 7.44
N LEU A 86 23.36 -11.72 6.37
CA LEU A 86 23.81 -12.65 5.34
C LEU A 86 24.62 -11.89 4.28
N LYS A 87 25.63 -12.52 3.70
CA LYS A 87 26.33 -11.98 2.53
C LYS A 87 25.90 -12.75 1.28
N THR A 88 25.58 -12.03 0.23
CA THR A 88 25.33 -12.60 -1.09
C THR A 88 26.63 -13.05 -1.75
N LYS A 89 26.55 -13.86 -2.83
CA LYS A 89 27.74 -14.22 -3.64
C LYS A 89 28.46 -13.01 -4.21
N ALA A 90 27.74 -11.90 -4.46
CA ALA A 90 28.31 -10.64 -4.94
C ALA A 90 28.86 -9.76 -3.81
N GLY A 91 28.92 -10.25 -2.56
CA GLY A 91 29.47 -9.52 -1.42
C GLY A 91 28.53 -8.49 -0.77
N ALA A 92 27.29 -8.38 -1.23
CA ALA A 92 26.30 -7.48 -0.61
C ALA A 92 25.85 -8.01 0.76
N GLU A 93 25.77 -7.14 1.74
CA GLU A 93 25.08 -7.43 3.01
C GLU A 93 23.58 -7.49 2.77
N LEU A 94 22.94 -8.54 3.27
CA LEU A 94 21.51 -8.78 3.19
C LEU A 94 20.88 -8.65 4.57
N THR A 95 19.85 -7.84 4.71
CA THR A 95 19.02 -7.74 5.92
C THR A 95 17.60 -8.15 5.57
N LEU A 96 17.08 -9.19 6.24
CA LEU A 96 15.68 -9.55 6.22
C LEU A 96 14.96 -8.73 7.29
N TYR A 97 13.81 -8.14 6.95
CA TYR A 97 12.96 -7.40 7.88
C TYR A 97 11.50 -7.56 7.49
N GLY A 98 10.63 -7.19 8.40
CA GLY A 98 9.20 -7.22 8.12
C GLY A 98 8.35 -7.23 9.37
N ASN A 99 7.08 -7.56 9.18
CA ASN A 99 6.17 -7.83 10.28
C ASN A 99 5.10 -8.83 9.88
N VAL A 100 4.72 -9.68 10.82
CA VAL A 100 3.44 -10.38 10.77
C VAL A 100 2.41 -9.44 11.39
N ARG A 101 1.33 -9.17 10.66
CA ARG A 101 0.34 -8.17 11.05
C ARG A 101 -1.07 -8.73 10.93
N ALA A 102 -1.84 -8.60 11.99
CA ALA A 102 -3.26 -8.90 12.05
C ALA A 102 -4.04 -7.61 12.31
N ASP A 103 -4.97 -7.29 11.42
CA ASP A 103 -5.86 -6.15 11.53
C ASP A 103 -7.30 -6.61 11.74
N ALA A 104 -8.04 -5.88 12.56
CA ALA A 104 -9.48 -6.03 12.71
C ALA A 104 -10.14 -4.64 12.71
N SER A 105 -11.33 -4.53 12.11
CA SER A 105 -12.13 -3.31 12.11
C SER A 105 -13.58 -3.64 12.38
N TYR A 106 -14.14 -3.00 13.37
CA TYR A 106 -15.58 -2.99 13.64
C TYR A 106 -16.18 -1.70 13.09
N GLN A 107 -17.01 -1.84 12.07
CA GLN A 107 -17.73 -0.77 11.41
C GLN A 107 -19.08 -0.57 12.12
N ALA A 108 -19.19 0.47 12.94
CA ALA A 108 -20.45 0.79 13.63
C ALA A 108 -21.45 1.45 12.68
N GLU A 109 -20.96 2.29 11.73
CA GLU A 109 -21.79 3.03 10.80
C GLU A 109 -21.03 3.30 9.48
N GLY A 110 -21.74 3.38 8.35
CA GLY A 110 -21.21 3.93 7.10
C GLY A 110 -20.32 2.99 6.27
N GLY A 111 -20.30 1.73 6.54
CA GLY A 111 -19.52 0.80 5.73
C GLY A 111 -20.04 0.68 4.30
N SER A 112 -19.24 1.11 3.31
CA SER A 112 -19.62 1.14 1.90
C SER A 112 -19.31 -0.17 1.16
N ALA A 113 -18.39 -1.00 1.62
CA ALA A 113 -17.91 -2.14 0.88
C ALA A 113 -17.41 -3.28 1.75
N THR A 114 -16.91 -4.30 1.08
CA THR A 114 -16.33 -5.48 1.69
C THR A 114 -14.94 -5.23 2.28
N ARG A 115 -14.31 -4.08 2.00
CA ARG A 115 -12.96 -3.75 2.44
C ARG A 115 -12.90 -3.41 3.93
N LEU A 116 -11.77 -3.76 4.55
CA LEU A 116 -11.53 -3.49 5.97
C LEU A 116 -11.03 -2.06 6.21
N TYR A 117 -10.23 -1.53 5.29
CA TYR A 117 -9.55 -0.24 5.44
C TYR A 117 -10.40 0.94 4.96
N ASN A 118 -9.91 2.15 5.19
CA ASN A 118 -10.58 3.41 4.93
C ASN A 118 -11.18 3.51 3.52
N GLN A 119 -12.45 3.95 3.44
CA GLN A 119 -13.21 4.17 2.22
C GLN A 119 -14.16 5.37 2.36
N ILE A 120 -13.75 6.39 3.08
CA ILE A 120 -14.59 7.55 3.39
C ILE A 120 -15.22 8.18 2.14
N ASN A 121 -14.49 8.19 1.02
CA ASN A 121 -14.96 8.79 -0.23
C ASN A 121 -16.14 8.05 -0.89
N THR A 122 -16.45 6.84 -0.44
CA THR A 122 -17.54 6.00 -0.98
C THR A 122 -18.56 5.57 0.07
N VAL A 123 -18.48 6.12 1.27
CA VAL A 123 -19.49 5.87 2.33
C VAL A 123 -20.88 6.22 1.79
N PRO A 124 -21.90 5.35 1.97
CA PRO A 124 -23.28 5.65 1.54
C PRO A 124 -23.80 6.95 2.15
N LEU A 125 -24.58 7.70 1.39
CA LEU A 125 -25.31 8.84 1.92
C LEU A 125 -26.40 8.36 2.87
N ALA A 126 -26.68 9.12 3.93
CA ALA A 126 -27.62 8.75 4.97
C ALA A 126 -28.99 8.32 4.42
N GLY A 127 -29.54 7.26 4.95
CA GLY A 127 -30.78 6.64 4.47
C GLY A 127 -30.64 5.71 3.27
N ASN A 128 -29.44 5.55 2.71
CA ASN A 128 -29.14 4.51 1.73
C ASN A 128 -28.66 3.24 2.43
N SER A 129 -28.64 2.11 1.69
CA SER A 129 -28.13 0.84 2.22
C SER A 129 -26.65 0.99 2.59
N GLU A 130 -26.33 0.75 3.84
CA GLU A 130 -24.99 0.78 4.39
C GLU A 130 -24.67 -0.54 5.10
N SER A 131 -23.38 -0.81 5.29
CA SER A 131 -22.92 -1.91 6.13
C SER A 131 -22.56 -1.35 7.51
N SER A 132 -23.35 -1.71 8.51
CA SER A 132 -23.13 -1.40 9.92
C SER A 132 -23.05 -2.67 10.75
N ASP A 133 -22.64 -2.54 12.01
CA ASP A 133 -22.50 -3.65 12.96
C ASP A 133 -21.68 -4.83 12.41
N ARG A 134 -20.59 -4.51 11.72
CA ARG A 134 -19.80 -5.49 11.00
C ARG A 134 -18.35 -5.52 11.48
N LEU A 135 -17.92 -6.71 11.91
CA LEU A 135 -16.52 -7.00 12.20
C LEU A 135 -15.85 -7.67 10.99
N LYS A 136 -14.70 -7.15 10.61
CA LYS A 136 -13.78 -7.76 9.63
C LYS A 136 -12.37 -7.84 10.17
N ALA A 137 -11.63 -8.86 9.73
CA ALA A 137 -10.22 -9.02 10.04
C ALA A 137 -9.43 -9.48 8.81
N THR A 138 -8.14 -9.16 8.79
CA THR A 138 -7.23 -9.58 7.72
C THR A 138 -5.80 -9.69 8.21
N LEU A 139 -4.99 -10.49 7.50
CA LEU A 139 -3.54 -10.58 7.65
C LEU A 139 -2.81 -9.97 6.45
N ALA A 140 -3.55 -9.42 5.48
CA ALA A 140 -3.02 -8.99 4.18
C ALA A 140 -2.01 -7.82 4.27
N ALA A 141 -1.99 -7.07 5.37
CA ALA A 141 -0.99 -6.02 5.59
C ALA A 141 0.34 -6.54 6.17
N THR A 142 0.50 -7.84 6.36
CA THR A 142 1.79 -8.49 6.65
C THR A 142 2.82 -8.13 5.60
N ARG A 143 4.05 -7.81 6.03
CA ARG A 143 5.13 -7.35 5.15
C ARG A 143 6.36 -8.22 5.25
N LEU A 144 7.00 -8.43 4.11
CA LEU A 144 8.31 -9.07 3.98
C LEU A 144 9.21 -8.15 3.16
N GLY A 145 10.41 -7.90 3.65
CA GLY A 145 11.37 -7.01 2.99
C GLY A 145 12.80 -7.54 3.06
N LEU A 146 13.57 -7.22 2.02
CA LEU A 146 14.99 -7.49 1.90
C LEU A 146 15.69 -6.18 1.57
N ASP A 147 16.67 -5.81 2.40
CA ASP A 147 17.60 -4.73 2.13
C ASP A 147 18.96 -5.33 1.72
N PHE A 148 19.50 -4.83 0.61
CA PHE A 148 20.80 -5.17 0.10
C PHE A 148 21.71 -3.94 0.20
N LYS A 149 22.91 -4.08 0.76
CA LYS A 149 23.88 -2.99 0.85
C LYS A 149 25.26 -3.47 0.40
N THR A 150 25.88 -2.71 -0.50
CA THR A 150 27.26 -2.94 -0.95
C THR A 150 27.99 -1.61 -0.84
N SER A 151 29.03 -1.56 -0.02
CA SER A 151 29.91 -0.39 0.06
C SER A 151 31.07 -0.60 -0.89
N THR A 152 31.30 0.33 -1.82
CA THR A 152 32.48 0.43 -2.65
C THR A 152 33.30 1.63 -2.22
N PRO A 153 34.61 1.71 -2.56
CA PRO A 153 35.45 2.86 -2.20
C PRO A 153 34.87 4.20 -2.71
N ASP A 154 34.19 4.19 -3.84
CA ASP A 154 33.74 5.39 -4.53
C ASP A 154 32.28 5.73 -4.25
N GLN A 155 31.41 4.73 -3.98
CA GLN A 155 29.97 4.95 -3.86
C GLN A 155 29.26 3.87 -3.04
N ASP A 156 28.23 4.28 -2.31
CA ASP A 156 27.28 3.36 -1.69
C ASP A 156 26.24 2.88 -2.71
N ILE A 157 26.07 1.56 -2.80
CA ILE A 157 25.05 0.91 -3.61
C ILE A 157 24.08 0.22 -2.65
N SER A 158 22.78 0.43 -2.82
CA SER A 158 21.77 -0.30 -2.07
C SER A 158 20.61 -0.68 -2.94
N ALA A 159 19.93 -1.77 -2.59
CA ALA A 159 18.69 -2.15 -3.21
C ALA A 159 17.70 -2.59 -2.13
N LYS A 160 16.41 -2.45 -2.43
CA LYS A 160 15.34 -2.87 -1.54
C LYS A 160 14.27 -3.60 -2.32
N ILE A 161 13.74 -4.69 -1.74
CA ILE A 161 12.51 -5.32 -2.16
C ILE A 161 11.61 -5.45 -0.93
N GLU A 162 10.39 -4.96 -1.00
CA GLU A 162 9.37 -5.11 0.04
C GLU A 162 8.04 -5.45 -0.61
N VAL A 163 7.34 -6.41 -0.02
CA VAL A 163 6.03 -6.87 -0.48
C VAL A 163 5.03 -6.91 0.67
N ASP A 164 3.74 -6.84 0.34
CA ASP A 164 2.61 -7.19 1.20
C ASP A 164 1.57 -7.99 0.41
N PHE A 165 0.44 -8.35 1.05
CA PHE A 165 -0.63 -9.13 0.45
C PHE A 165 -1.90 -8.27 0.21
N LEU A 166 -1.76 -6.94 0.13
CA LEU A 166 -2.87 -6.01 -0.14
C LEU A 166 -3.15 -5.83 -1.65
N GLY A 167 -2.74 -6.77 -2.48
CA GLY A 167 -3.19 -6.89 -3.86
C GLY A 167 -4.67 -7.32 -3.95
N THR A 168 -5.21 -7.37 -5.17
CA THR A 168 -6.58 -7.85 -5.40
C THR A 168 -6.70 -9.31 -4.91
N ASN A 169 -7.73 -9.61 -4.11
CA ASN A 169 -7.97 -10.92 -3.51
C ASN A 169 -6.77 -11.43 -2.69
N ASP A 170 -6.18 -10.55 -1.87
CA ASP A 170 -5.02 -10.84 -1.02
C ASP A 170 -3.77 -11.33 -1.80
N ALA A 171 -3.66 -10.95 -3.08
CA ALA A 171 -2.50 -11.27 -3.88
C ALA A 171 -1.25 -10.50 -3.42
N LEU A 172 -0.09 -11.09 -3.65
CA LEU A 172 1.19 -10.44 -3.38
C LEU A 172 1.30 -9.12 -4.15
N ARG A 173 1.69 -8.05 -3.45
CA ARG A 173 1.86 -6.72 -4.03
C ARG A 173 3.27 -6.21 -3.75
N ILE A 174 3.97 -5.75 -4.79
CA ILE A 174 5.25 -5.06 -4.64
C ILE A 174 5.00 -3.67 -4.05
N ARG A 175 5.58 -3.41 -2.89
CA ARG A 175 5.58 -2.10 -2.23
C ARG A 175 6.78 -1.27 -2.68
N HIS A 176 7.96 -1.83 -2.48
CA HIS A 176 9.24 -1.24 -2.86
C HIS A 176 10.05 -2.24 -3.67
N ALA A 177 10.61 -1.77 -4.77
CA ALA A 177 11.59 -2.51 -5.57
C ALA A 177 12.47 -1.48 -6.27
N TYR A 178 13.63 -1.14 -5.70
CA TYR A 178 14.48 -0.10 -6.24
C TYR A 178 15.96 -0.34 -5.94
N ILE A 179 16.79 0.35 -6.72
CA ILE A 179 18.26 0.40 -6.56
C ILE A 179 18.64 1.86 -6.34
N ASN A 180 19.52 2.11 -5.38
CA ASN A 180 20.25 3.37 -5.21
C ASN A 180 21.69 3.20 -5.67
N TYR A 181 22.17 4.17 -6.43
CA TYR A 181 23.56 4.31 -6.83
C TYR A 181 23.98 5.78 -6.69
N GLY A 182 24.77 6.07 -5.66
CA GLY A 182 25.11 7.44 -5.30
C GLY A 182 23.84 8.29 -5.07
N ASN A 183 23.70 9.35 -5.85
CA ASN A 183 22.57 10.28 -5.77
C ASN A 183 21.32 9.82 -6.55
N TRP A 184 21.41 8.73 -7.30
CA TRP A 184 20.33 8.22 -8.14
C TRP A 184 19.56 7.09 -7.47
N LEU A 185 18.25 7.09 -7.68
CA LEU A 185 17.36 5.96 -7.36
C LEU A 185 16.58 5.60 -8.63
N VAL A 186 16.50 4.29 -8.93
CA VAL A 186 15.70 3.76 -10.03
C VAL A 186 14.85 2.62 -9.51
N GLY A 187 13.56 2.64 -9.79
CA GLY A 187 12.60 1.60 -9.41
C GLY A 187 11.37 2.15 -8.71
N GLN A 188 10.62 1.30 -8.03
CA GLN A 188 9.37 1.66 -7.36
C GLN A 188 9.60 1.94 -5.86
N THR A 189 9.20 3.12 -5.42
CA THR A 189 9.15 3.49 -4.00
C THR A 189 8.12 4.61 -3.79
N TRP A 190 8.09 5.21 -2.58
CA TRP A 190 7.24 6.37 -2.31
C TRP A 190 7.48 7.46 -3.35
N SER A 191 6.39 8.02 -3.85
CA SER A 191 6.42 9.19 -4.73
C SER A 191 7.23 10.31 -4.10
N ASN A 192 7.86 11.14 -4.92
CA ASN A 192 8.55 12.33 -4.47
C ASN A 192 7.57 13.48 -4.13
N PHE A 193 6.33 13.43 -4.65
CA PHE A 193 5.26 14.38 -4.36
C PHE A 193 4.34 13.87 -3.22
N ALA A 194 3.80 12.66 -3.35
CA ALA A 194 2.85 12.05 -2.43
C ALA A 194 3.58 11.18 -1.37
N VAL A 195 4.15 11.84 -0.37
CA VAL A 195 5.02 11.21 0.65
C VAL A 195 4.29 10.95 1.96
N PRO A 196 4.53 9.82 2.65
CA PRO A 196 3.94 9.53 3.95
C PRO A 196 4.65 10.22 5.13
N ASP A 197 5.77 10.91 4.89
CA ASP A 197 6.68 11.42 5.92
C ASP A 197 6.00 12.38 6.90
N TYR A 198 5.03 13.15 6.41
CA TYR A 198 4.33 14.20 7.14
C TYR A 198 2.93 13.80 7.61
N MET A 199 2.53 12.55 7.37
CA MET A 199 1.26 12.03 7.86
C MET A 199 1.35 11.66 9.34
N PRO A 200 0.32 11.99 10.15
CA PRO A 200 0.19 11.49 11.50
C PRO A 200 0.08 9.95 11.53
N GLU A 201 0.46 9.34 12.63
CA GLU A 201 0.41 7.90 12.77
C GLU A 201 -1.04 7.39 12.86
N THR A 202 -1.32 6.30 12.16
CA THR A 202 -2.62 5.62 12.14
C THR A 202 -2.45 4.11 12.07
N ILE A 203 -3.45 3.36 12.53
CA ILE A 203 -3.54 1.91 12.37
C ILE A 203 -3.96 1.56 10.93
N ASP A 204 -4.79 2.39 10.29
CA ASP A 204 -5.29 2.09 8.94
C ASP A 204 -4.16 2.00 7.90
N ALA A 205 -4.11 0.90 7.15
CA ALA A 205 -3.06 0.66 6.17
C ALA A 205 -3.17 1.54 4.90
N LEU A 206 -4.32 2.19 4.68
CA LEU A 206 -4.55 3.15 3.59
C LEU A 206 -4.43 4.60 4.03
N ALA A 207 -4.28 4.84 5.33
CA ALA A 207 -4.29 6.17 5.96
C ALA A 207 -5.65 6.89 5.88
N TYR A 208 -5.71 8.16 6.32
CA TYR A 208 -6.94 8.95 6.36
C TYR A 208 -6.87 10.16 5.43
N VAL A 209 -8.00 10.87 5.33
CA VAL A 209 -8.17 12.05 4.49
C VAL A 209 -7.07 13.09 4.77
N GLY A 210 -6.68 13.79 3.74
CA GLY A 210 -5.72 14.88 3.81
C GLY A 210 -4.28 14.48 3.53
N GLY A 211 -3.96 13.20 3.67
CA GLY A 211 -2.62 12.68 3.37
C GLY A 211 -2.49 12.07 1.98
N ALA A 212 -1.26 11.76 1.61
CA ALA A 212 -0.95 11.09 0.37
C ALA A 212 0.04 9.95 0.60
N VAL A 213 -0.27 8.77 0.08
CA VAL A 213 0.54 7.55 0.22
C VAL A 213 0.60 6.80 -1.12
N LYS A 214 1.36 7.33 -2.05
CA LYS A 214 1.52 6.77 -3.39
C LYS A 214 2.92 6.17 -3.57
N ARG A 215 3.00 5.00 -4.18
CA ARG A 215 4.28 4.42 -4.65
C ARG A 215 4.25 4.32 -6.16
N THR A 216 5.32 4.82 -6.77
CA THR A 216 5.45 4.96 -8.22
C THR A 216 6.76 4.36 -8.70
N PRO A 217 6.81 3.70 -9.86
CA PRO A 217 8.03 3.52 -10.62
C PRO A 217 8.62 4.89 -10.95
N GLN A 218 9.92 5.08 -10.76
CA GLN A 218 10.54 6.38 -10.92
C GLN A 218 12.05 6.31 -11.14
N VAL A 219 12.57 7.36 -11.76
CA VAL A 219 13.97 7.73 -11.72
C VAL A 219 14.07 9.02 -10.90
N ARG A 220 14.87 8.99 -9.85
CA ARG A 220 15.00 10.07 -8.87
C ARG A 220 16.45 10.48 -8.73
N TYR A 221 16.69 11.78 -8.62
CA TYR A 221 17.99 12.37 -8.32
C TYR A 221 17.90 13.18 -7.03
N ASN A 222 18.78 12.88 -6.08
CA ASN A 222 18.90 13.58 -4.80
C ASN A 222 20.10 14.52 -4.86
N HIS A 223 19.90 15.81 -4.61
CA HIS A 223 20.94 16.81 -4.63
C HIS A 223 21.01 17.56 -3.30
N LYS A 224 22.10 17.38 -2.57
CA LYS A 224 22.37 18.14 -1.35
C LYS A 224 22.79 19.57 -1.71
N LEU A 225 21.89 20.53 -1.46
CA LEU A 225 22.21 21.97 -1.61
C LEU A 225 23.06 22.46 -0.44
N SER A 226 22.85 21.91 0.76
CA SER A 226 23.65 22.15 1.96
C SER A 226 23.52 20.95 2.92
N GLN A 227 24.12 21.06 4.11
CA GLN A 227 23.98 20.01 5.14
C GLN A 227 22.54 19.89 5.66
N ILE A 228 21.73 20.96 5.57
CA ILE A 228 20.38 21.06 6.09
C ILE A 228 19.31 21.18 4.98
N THR A 229 19.71 21.27 3.71
CA THR A 229 18.78 21.46 2.58
C THR A 229 19.06 20.44 1.49
N ASN A 230 18.03 19.70 1.11
CA ASN A 230 18.09 18.69 0.07
C ASN A 230 16.99 18.93 -0.98
N LEU A 231 17.41 18.98 -2.25
CA LEU A 231 16.50 19.02 -3.42
C LEU A 231 16.42 17.63 -4.02
N VAL A 232 15.20 17.16 -4.25
CA VAL A 232 14.94 15.87 -4.86
C VAL A 232 14.09 16.08 -6.11
N LEU A 233 14.57 15.62 -7.24
CA LEU A 233 13.87 15.66 -8.53
C LEU A 233 13.55 14.23 -8.96
N ALA A 234 12.34 14.00 -9.51
CA ALA A 234 12.00 12.70 -10.05
C ALA A 234 11.11 12.78 -11.29
N ALA A 235 11.26 11.78 -12.15
CA ALA A 235 10.35 11.44 -13.22
C ALA A 235 9.61 10.15 -12.77
N GLU A 236 8.29 10.21 -12.65
CA GLU A 236 7.46 9.17 -12.03
C GLU A 236 6.36 8.67 -12.98
N ASP A 237 6.12 7.37 -13.00
CA ASP A 237 4.89 6.82 -13.54
C ASP A 237 3.78 6.96 -12.49
N SER A 238 2.83 7.87 -12.70
CA SER A 238 1.73 8.12 -11.77
C SER A 238 0.74 6.95 -11.65
N LYS A 239 0.84 5.93 -12.53
CA LYS A 239 -0.11 4.80 -12.60
C LYS A 239 -1.56 5.30 -12.67
N ASP A 240 -1.78 6.31 -13.47
CA ASP A 240 -3.10 6.89 -13.72
C ASP A 240 -3.78 6.18 -14.88
N GLU A 241 -4.67 5.24 -14.56
CA GLU A 241 -5.42 4.47 -15.56
C GLU A 241 -6.49 5.29 -16.29
N SER A 242 -6.80 6.52 -15.80
CA SER A 242 -7.74 7.44 -16.48
C SER A 242 -7.12 8.21 -17.64
N SER A 243 -5.80 8.11 -17.83
CA SER A 243 -5.04 8.88 -18.81
C SER A 243 -4.08 8.01 -19.62
N ASN A 244 -4.05 8.22 -20.92
CA ASN A 244 -3.10 7.58 -21.86
C ASN A 244 -1.75 8.31 -21.82
N LEU A 245 -1.08 8.32 -20.67
CA LEU A 245 0.15 9.06 -20.40
C LEU A 245 1.24 8.74 -21.43
N ARG A 246 1.81 9.79 -22.02
CA ARG A 246 2.94 9.73 -22.95
C ARG A 246 4.23 10.13 -22.25
N LEU A 247 4.15 11.03 -21.27
CA LEU A 247 5.27 11.56 -20.52
C LEU A 247 5.15 11.18 -19.03
N PRO A 248 6.27 10.94 -18.33
CA PRO A 248 6.22 10.74 -16.88
C PRO A 248 5.79 12.03 -16.18
N ALA A 249 5.21 11.90 -15.01
CA ALA A 249 5.00 13.02 -14.12
C ALA A 249 6.37 13.54 -13.61
N LEU A 250 6.58 14.84 -13.67
CA LEU A 250 7.76 15.48 -13.11
C LEU A 250 7.45 15.98 -11.71
N THR A 251 8.30 15.64 -10.75
CA THR A 251 8.12 16.04 -9.36
C THR A 251 9.40 16.63 -8.78
N ALA A 252 9.24 17.64 -7.94
CA ALA A 252 10.30 18.28 -7.20
C ALA A 252 9.95 18.34 -5.71
N ARG A 253 10.93 18.11 -4.84
CA ARG A 253 10.78 18.21 -3.39
C ARG A 253 12.01 18.88 -2.80
N LEU A 254 11.78 19.96 -2.06
CA LEU A 254 12.79 20.67 -1.27
C LEU A 254 12.52 20.36 0.20
N ASN A 255 13.47 19.74 0.88
CA ASN A 255 13.46 19.53 2.32
C ASN A 255 14.45 20.47 2.97
N HIS A 256 14.04 21.13 4.05
CA HIS A 256 14.89 22.05 4.82
C HIS A 256 14.74 21.75 6.32
N GLN A 257 15.88 21.42 6.95
CA GLN A 257 15.98 21.19 8.39
C GLN A 257 16.33 22.51 9.06
N PHE A 258 15.32 23.23 9.59
CA PHE A 258 15.53 24.53 10.25
C PHE A 258 16.40 24.43 11.50
N ASN A 259 16.16 23.38 12.28
CA ASN A 259 16.92 23.02 13.47
C ASN A 259 16.72 21.52 13.75
N GLU A 260 17.28 21.00 14.82
CA GLU A 260 17.19 19.57 15.17
C GLU A 260 15.74 19.07 15.32
N ARG A 261 14.76 19.96 15.55
CA ARG A 261 13.36 19.64 15.83
C ARG A 261 12.39 19.94 14.72
N LEU A 262 12.72 20.83 13.77
CA LEU A 262 11.79 21.30 12.74
C LEU A 262 12.30 21.01 11.33
N LEU A 263 11.62 20.10 10.65
CA LEU A 263 11.78 19.80 9.23
C LEU A 263 10.59 20.36 8.45
N LEU A 264 10.86 21.10 7.39
CA LEU A 264 9.88 21.57 6.41
C LEU A 264 10.15 20.97 5.03
N SER A 265 9.08 20.75 4.29
CA SER A 265 9.14 20.28 2.90
C SER A 265 8.20 21.08 2.03
N ALA A 266 8.70 21.54 0.87
CA ALA A 266 7.89 22.08 -0.21
C ALA A 266 7.99 21.15 -1.42
N ARG A 267 6.86 20.89 -2.08
CA ARG A 267 6.77 19.93 -3.17
C ARG A 267 5.96 20.50 -4.33
N ALA A 268 6.31 20.06 -5.53
CA ALA A 268 5.55 20.39 -6.74
C ALA A 268 5.49 19.16 -7.65
N MET A 269 4.42 19.06 -8.43
CA MET A 269 4.29 18.09 -9.50
C MET A 269 3.64 18.71 -10.72
N ALA A 270 3.99 18.20 -11.91
CA ALA A 270 3.30 18.44 -13.16
C ALA A 270 3.20 17.12 -13.93
N THR A 271 2.04 16.85 -14.51
CA THR A 271 1.79 15.63 -15.26
C THR A 271 0.85 15.89 -16.43
N GLU A 272 1.04 15.17 -17.52
CA GLU A 272 0.14 15.18 -18.66
C GLU A 272 -1.14 14.41 -18.30
N LYS A 273 -2.29 14.89 -18.74
CA LYS A 273 -3.56 14.16 -18.81
C LYS A 273 -3.95 14.05 -20.26
N LYS A 274 -3.91 12.85 -20.79
CA LYS A 274 -4.10 12.58 -22.20
C LYS A 274 -5.23 11.60 -22.43
N THR A 275 -6.12 11.96 -23.34
CA THR A 275 -7.16 11.09 -23.90
C THR A 275 -6.84 10.81 -25.38
N ASP A 276 -7.73 10.12 -26.07
CA ASP A 276 -7.58 9.90 -27.52
C ASP A 276 -7.76 11.19 -28.33
N ALA A 277 -8.51 12.17 -27.80
CA ALA A 277 -8.88 13.40 -28.50
C ALA A 277 -8.17 14.65 -27.97
N ASP A 278 -7.68 14.63 -26.71
CA ASP A 278 -7.24 15.84 -26.03
C ASP A 278 -6.05 15.62 -25.10
N THR A 279 -5.37 16.72 -24.75
CA THR A 279 -4.23 16.70 -23.82
C THR A 279 -4.22 17.97 -22.97
N GLU A 280 -4.25 17.79 -21.65
CA GLU A 280 -4.21 18.84 -20.64
C GLU A 280 -3.04 18.64 -19.68
N THR A 281 -2.62 19.70 -18.99
CA THR A 281 -1.60 19.64 -17.95
C THR A 281 -2.25 19.72 -16.57
N ALA A 282 -2.03 18.70 -15.76
CA ALA A 282 -2.35 18.72 -14.34
C ALA A 282 -1.12 19.10 -13.52
N TRP A 283 -1.34 19.75 -12.38
CA TRP A 283 -0.27 20.19 -11.51
C TRP A 283 -0.70 20.19 -10.04
N GLY A 284 0.27 20.22 -9.16
CA GLY A 284 0.01 20.32 -7.73
C GLY A 284 1.20 20.85 -6.95
N ILE A 285 0.91 21.41 -5.79
CA ILE A 285 1.88 21.81 -4.78
C ILE A 285 1.58 21.09 -3.46
N GLY A 286 2.60 20.88 -2.66
CA GLY A 286 2.48 20.27 -1.34
C GLY A 286 3.42 20.95 -0.34
N LEU A 287 2.95 21.07 0.90
CA LEU A 287 3.74 21.55 2.03
C LEU A 287 3.64 20.55 3.16
N GLY A 288 4.77 20.19 3.75
CA GLY A 288 4.80 19.22 4.85
C GLY A 288 5.70 19.68 5.98
N THR A 289 5.36 19.28 7.20
CA THR A 289 6.19 19.54 8.37
C THR A 289 6.22 18.37 9.34
N LYS A 290 7.37 18.20 9.94
CA LYS A 290 7.60 17.39 11.12
C LYS A 290 8.23 18.28 12.19
N PHE A 291 7.56 18.40 13.33
CA PHE A 291 8.00 19.23 14.44
C PHE A 291 8.02 18.43 15.74
N ASP A 292 9.21 18.18 16.25
CA ASP A 292 9.43 17.57 17.55
C ASP A 292 9.33 18.65 18.65
N VAL A 293 8.11 18.88 19.16
CA VAL A 293 7.81 19.88 20.20
C VAL A 293 8.64 19.61 21.46
N THR A 294 8.72 18.33 21.82
CA THR A 294 9.61 17.79 22.86
C THR A 294 10.19 16.47 22.37
N ASP A 295 11.09 15.86 23.13
CA ASP A 295 11.62 14.52 22.83
C ASP A 295 10.55 13.41 22.87
N LYS A 296 9.34 13.73 23.36
CA LYS A 296 8.21 12.81 23.49
C LYS A 296 6.97 13.23 22.72
N THR A 297 6.95 14.45 22.19
CA THR A 297 5.77 15.03 21.52
C THR A 297 6.14 15.49 20.13
N MET A 298 5.51 14.94 19.12
CA MET A 298 5.74 15.26 17.70
C MET A 298 4.43 15.70 17.04
N ILE A 299 4.51 16.78 16.27
CA ILE A 299 3.44 17.23 15.36
C ILE A 299 3.87 16.91 13.94
N LYS A 300 2.97 16.36 13.17
CA LYS A 300 3.07 16.24 11.71
C LYS A 300 1.89 16.93 11.07
N ALA A 301 2.15 17.62 9.95
CA ALA A 301 1.11 18.18 9.10
C ALA A 301 1.52 18.13 7.65
N ASP A 302 0.55 17.91 6.77
CA ASP A 302 0.71 17.83 5.33
C ASP A 302 -0.44 18.56 4.62
N TYR A 303 -0.12 19.32 3.58
CA TYR A 303 -1.07 20.07 2.78
C TYR A 303 -0.79 19.83 1.30
N TYR A 304 -1.85 19.73 0.52
CA TYR A 304 -1.80 19.66 -0.94
C TYR A 304 -2.86 20.55 -1.55
N HIS A 305 -2.48 21.27 -2.62
CA HIS A 305 -3.40 21.80 -3.61
C HIS A 305 -3.10 21.13 -4.95
N VAL A 306 -4.10 20.54 -5.58
CA VAL A 306 -3.95 19.79 -6.83
C VAL A 306 -5.05 20.17 -7.80
N LYS A 307 -4.68 20.37 -9.09
CA LYS A 307 -5.60 20.62 -10.19
C LYS A 307 -5.37 19.61 -11.32
N GLY A 308 -6.44 18.97 -11.77
CA GLY A 308 -6.45 18.07 -12.92
C GLY A 308 -5.95 16.66 -12.64
N ASP A 309 -5.48 16.34 -11.42
CA ASP A 309 -4.98 15.01 -11.06
C ASP A 309 -5.72 14.40 -9.88
N SER A 310 -5.93 13.08 -9.91
CA SER A 310 -6.47 12.29 -8.82
C SER A 310 -5.59 11.08 -8.47
N SER A 311 -4.43 10.95 -9.10
CA SER A 311 -3.59 9.77 -8.97
C SER A 311 -2.61 9.83 -7.80
N PHE A 312 -2.22 11.04 -7.34
CA PHE A 312 -1.22 11.22 -6.28
C PHE A 312 -1.82 11.34 -4.89
N VAL A 313 -2.91 12.10 -4.72
CA VAL A 313 -3.56 12.31 -3.42
C VAL A 313 -4.78 11.42 -3.31
N SER A 314 -4.85 10.63 -2.24
CA SER A 314 -5.94 9.69 -2.01
C SER A 314 -7.27 10.39 -1.75
N TRP A 315 -8.38 9.73 -2.10
CA TRP A 315 -9.76 10.14 -1.79
C TRP A 315 -10.31 11.29 -2.62
N SER A 316 -9.53 11.91 -3.50
CA SER A 316 -10.00 12.96 -4.41
C SER A 316 -10.98 12.42 -5.45
N ASN A 317 -11.82 13.31 -5.99
CA ASN A 317 -12.64 13.02 -7.16
C ASN A 317 -11.76 12.83 -8.41
N SER A 318 -12.37 12.36 -9.52
CA SER A 318 -11.69 12.28 -10.82
C SER A 318 -11.00 13.62 -11.15
N GLY A 319 -9.75 13.58 -11.58
CA GLY A 319 -8.98 14.78 -11.90
C GLY A 319 -9.54 15.57 -13.09
N PHE A 320 -10.18 14.89 -14.03
CA PHE A 320 -10.84 15.48 -15.20
C PHE A 320 -12.04 14.65 -15.64
N LEU A 321 -12.91 15.28 -16.43
CA LEU A 321 -14.08 14.65 -17.03
C LEU A 321 -14.04 14.82 -18.54
N THR A 322 -14.52 13.81 -19.27
CA THR A 322 -14.55 13.81 -20.73
C THR A 322 -15.98 13.71 -21.26
N ASN A 323 -16.21 14.24 -22.45
CA ASN A 323 -17.42 14.01 -23.21
C ASN A 323 -17.38 12.67 -24.00
N ALA A 324 -18.41 12.38 -24.76
CA ALA A 324 -18.50 11.18 -25.59
C ALA A 324 -17.39 11.08 -26.65
N ASN A 325 -16.84 12.21 -27.08
CA ASN A 325 -15.75 12.28 -28.06
C ASN A 325 -14.37 12.15 -27.43
N LYS A 326 -14.27 11.89 -26.11
CA LYS A 326 -13.02 11.83 -25.34
C LYS A 326 -12.29 13.18 -25.19
N GLU A 327 -12.95 14.30 -25.45
CA GLU A 327 -12.42 15.64 -25.17
C GLU A 327 -12.52 15.94 -23.66
N ILE A 328 -11.49 16.55 -23.09
CA ILE A 328 -11.48 16.97 -21.67
C ILE A 328 -12.33 18.23 -21.54
N ILE A 329 -13.49 18.11 -20.89
CA ILE A 329 -14.47 19.21 -20.79
C ILE A 329 -14.40 19.96 -19.45
N ALA A 330 -13.81 19.36 -18.43
CA ALA A 330 -13.67 19.97 -17.11
C ALA A 330 -12.57 19.32 -16.30
N THR A 331 -11.89 20.09 -15.47
CA THR A 331 -10.87 19.61 -14.52
C THR A 331 -11.31 19.92 -13.09
N ASN A 332 -11.03 18.97 -12.18
CA ASN A 332 -11.20 19.14 -10.75
C ASN A 332 -9.98 19.84 -10.14
N ALA A 333 -10.22 20.69 -9.15
CA ALA A 333 -9.18 21.15 -8.23
C ALA A 333 -9.64 20.90 -6.80
N PHE A 334 -8.71 20.71 -5.86
CA PHE A 334 -9.01 20.49 -4.47
C PHE A 334 -7.86 20.89 -3.54
N ASP A 335 -8.22 21.21 -2.32
CA ASP A 335 -7.31 21.37 -1.20
C ASP A 335 -7.45 20.21 -0.23
N SER A 336 -6.34 19.81 0.36
CA SER A 336 -6.28 18.66 1.26
C SER A 336 -5.26 18.94 2.37
N ILE A 337 -5.65 18.72 3.62
CA ILE A 337 -4.80 18.91 4.80
C ILE A 337 -4.95 17.73 5.76
N THR A 338 -3.85 17.30 6.34
CA THR A 338 -3.84 16.43 7.51
C THR A 338 -2.91 17.00 8.58
N ILE A 339 -3.28 16.85 9.83
CA ILE A 339 -2.50 17.27 10.99
C ILE A 339 -2.70 16.28 12.13
N GLY A 340 -1.67 16.05 12.93
CA GLY A 340 -1.81 15.26 14.13
C GLY A 340 -0.64 15.43 15.08
N ILE A 341 -0.92 15.07 16.32
CA ILE A 341 0.03 15.08 17.42
C ILE A 341 0.21 13.68 17.95
N THR A 342 1.46 13.23 18.00
CA THR A 342 1.84 11.95 18.61
C THR A 342 2.57 12.19 19.91
N GLN A 343 2.13 11.53 20.98
CA GLN A 343 2.71 11.60 22.32
C GLN A 343 3.26 10.24 22.73
N GLN A 344 4.55 10.17 23.08
CA GLN A 344 5.14 9.04 23.77
C GLN A 344 4.92 9.23 25.27
N PHE A 345 3.99 8.49 25.86
CA PHE A 345 3.68 8.59 27.30
C PHE A 345 4.79 7.96 28.15
N ASN A 346 5.23 6.78 27.74
CA ASN A 346 6.34 6.04 28.33
C ASN A 346 6.97 5.10 27.27
N PRO A 347 8.03 4.33 27.54
CA PRO A 347 8.66 3.45 26.54
C PRO A 347 7.74 2.42 25.89
N GLN A 348 6.63 2.06 26.53
CA GLN A 348 5.69 1.04 26.05
C GLN A 348 4.42 1.64 25.44
N PHE A 349 4.01 2.86 25.80
CA PHE A 349 2.76 3.47 25.36
C PHE A 349 2.99 4.75 24.57
N LYS A 350 2.41 4.82 23.38
CA LYS A 350 2.27 6.06 22.59
C LYS A 350 0.85 6.20 22.08
N GLY A 351 0.41 7.42 21.80
CA GLY A 351 -0.88 7.69 21.23
C GLY A 351 -0.81 8.84 20.24
N THR A 352 -1.76 8.86 19.29
CA THR A 352 -1.87 9.91 18.28
C THR A 352 -3.31 10.40 18.20
N LEU A 353 -3.46 11.72 18.15
CA LEU A 353 -4.69 12.38 17.71
C LEU A 353 -4.43 12.96 16.33
N GLY A 354 -5.32 12.69 15.39
CA GLY A 354 -5.18 13.16 14.02
C GLY A 354 -6.50 13.67 13.46
N TYR A 355 -6.40 14.57 12.50
CA TYR A 355 -7.49 15.13 11.73
C TYR A 355 -7.07 15.33 10.29
N GLY A 356 -7.97 15.01 9.37
CA GLY A 356 -7.79 15.20 7.94
C GLY A 356 -9.02 15.83 7.31
N TYR A 357 -8.82 16.72 6.35
CA TYR A 357 -9.87 17.41 5.61
C TYR A 357 -9.49 17.55 4.14
N MET A 358 -10.45 17.39 3.26
CA MET A 358 -10.32 17.63 1.83
C MET A 358 -11.55 18.36 1.33
N LYS A 359 -11.35 19.37 0.50
CA LYS A 359 -12.40 20.16 -0.12
C LYS A 359 -12.16 20.25 -1.62
N ALA A 360 -13.15 19.84 -2.40
CA ALA A 360 -13.16 20.05 -3.84
C ALA A 360 -13.56 21.50 -4.17
N ASP A 361 -12.98 22.02 -5.26
CA ASP A 361 -13.31 23.36 -5.76
C ASP A 361 -14.74 23.42 -6.28
N GLN A 362 -15.42 24.54 -6.05
CA GLN A 362 -16.80 24.78 -6.47
C GLN A 362 -16.86 25.26 -7.94
N ASN A 363 -16.27 24.48 -8.85
CA ASN A 363 -16.26 24.78 -10.28
C ASN A 363 -17.57 24.30 -10.94
N ASP A 364 -18.43 25.22 -11.33
CA ASP A 364 -19.73 24.91 -11.95
C ASP A 364 -19.58 24.04 -13.23
N THR A 365 -18.55 24.27 -14.04
CA THR A 365 -18.30 23.47 -15.25
C THR A 365 -18.05 22.00 -14.88
N TYR A 366 -17.22 21.76 -13.86
CA TYR A 366 -16.94 20.41 -13.38
C TYR A 366 -18.18 19.78 -12.74
N ILE A 367 -18.86 20.51 -11.85
CA ILE A 367 -20.03 20.01 -11.12
C ILE A 367 -21.19 19.67 -12.07
N ASN A 368 -21.38 20.48 -13.11
CA ASN A 368 -22.44 20.23 -14.10
C ASN A 368 -22.12 19.10 -15.06
N ALA A 369 -20.83 18.80 -15.28
CA ALA A 369 -20.37 17.69 -16.10
C ALA A 369 -20.31 16.34 -15.35
N LEU A 370 -20.50 16.34 -14.01
CA LEU A 370 -20.49 15.11 -13.21
C LEU A 370 -21.63 14.16 -13.64
N PRO A 371 -21.34 12.89 -13.97
CA PRO A 371 -22.36 11.91 -14.36
C PRO A 371 -23.28 11.54 -13.18
N ASP A 372 -22.79 11.62 -11.96
CA ASP A 372 -23.53 11.34 -10.73
C ASP A 372 -22.98 12.20 -9.58
N LYS A 373 -23.71 13.24 -9.24
CA LYS A 373 -23.33 14.18 -8.17
C LYS A 373 -23.36 13.56 -6.76
N THR A 374 -24.05 12.42 -6.58
CA THR A 374 -24.09 11.71 -5.29
C THR A 374 -22.82 10.93 -4.99
N LYS A 375 -22.03 10.61 -6.03
CA LYS A 375 -20.77 9.87 -5.92
C LYS A 375 -19.53 10.76 -5.87
N ALA A 376 -19.65 12.01 -6.30
CA ALA A 376 -18.57 12.98 -6.23
C ALA A 376 -18.64 13.76 -4.91
N ASN A 377 -17.50 13.88 -4.25
CA ASN A 377 -17.39 14.44 -2.91
C ASN A 377 -17.07 15.95 -3.01
N LYS A 378 -17.86 16.77 -2.34
CA LYS A 378 -17.63 18.20 -2.14
C LYS A 378 -16.64 18.41 -1.00
N ASP A 379 -16.90 17.76 0.13
CA ASP A 379 -16.06 17.79 1.33
C ASP A 379 -15.89 16.38 1.90
N LEU A 380 -14.70 16.11 2.45
CA LEU A 380 -14.38 14.91 3.21
C LEU A 380 -13.61 15.32 4.46
N TRP A 381 -13.94 14.72 5.61
CA TRP A 381 -13.12 14.85 6.80
C TRP A 381 -13.13 13.59 7.64
N GLN A 382 -12.03 13.37 8.37
CA GLN A 382 -11.89 12.28 9.34
C GLN A 382 -11.07 12.76 10.53
N ALA A 383 -11.47 12.34 11.71
CA ALA A 383 -10.70 12.46 12.94
C ALA A 383 -10.43 11.07 13.51
N TRP A 384 -9.25 10.87 14.08
CA TRP A 384 -8.90 9.61 14.72
C TRP A 384 -8.09 9.81 15.98
N ALA A 385 -8.24 8.87 16.89
CA ALA A 385 -7.46 8.76 18.10
C ALA A 385 -6.98 7.33 18.25
N ASN A 386 -5.67 7.13 18.43
CA ASN A 386 -5.12 5.80 18.64
C ASN A 386 -4.20 5.72 19.85
N VAL A 387 -4.00 4.49 20.30
CA VAL A 387 -2.99 4.12 21.28
C VAL A 387 -2.28 2.86 20.82
N PHE A 388 -0.96 2.85 20.95
CA PHE A 388 -0.11 1.67 20.75
C PHE A 388 0.50 1.25 22.07
N TYR A 389 0.46 -0.04 22.33
CA TYR A 389 1.12 -0.70 23.44
C TYR A 389 2.16 -1.68 22.93
N SER A 390 3.43 -1.45 23.28
CA SER A 390 4.57 -2.30 22.91
C SER A 390 5.18 -2.90 24.18
N PRO A 391 4.69 -4.06 24.68
CA PRO A 391 5.21 -4.69 25.91
C PRO A 391 6.70 -5.03 25.77
N ILE A 392 7.13 -5.45 24.60
CA ILE A 392 8.52 -5.73 24.21
C ILE A 392 8.75 -5.25 22.79
N LYS A 393 10.00 -4.97 22.40
CA LYS A 393 10.33 -4.40 21.08
C LYS A 393 9.68 -5.06 19.87
N PRO A 394 9.63 -6.43 19.74
CA PRO A 394 9.03 -7.06 18.55
C PRO A 394 7.50 -6.93 18.49
N ILE A 395 6.81 -6.75 19.62
CA ILE A 395 5.34 -6.78 19.70
C ILE A 395 4.79 -5.36 19.79
N SER A 396 3.79 -5.07 18.95
CA SER A 396 3.01 -3.84 18.99
C SER A 396 1.53 -4.16 18.85
N LEU A 397 0.73 -3.71 19.81
CA LEU A 397 -0.72 -3.80 19.82
C LEU A 397 -1.28 -2.39 19.69
N GLY A 398 -2.28 -2.20 18.86
CA GLY A 398 -2.88 -0.88 18.64
C GLY A 398 -4.39 -0.94 18.66
N LEU A 399 -5.01 0.13 19.18
CA LEU A 399 -6.44 0.39 19.11
C LEU A 399 -6.66 1.81 18.61
N GLU A 400 -7.62 2.00 17.70
CA GLU A 400 -7.92 3.29 17.08
C GLU A 400 -9.42 3.46 16.90
N TYR A 401 -9.92 4.62 17.29
CA TYR A 401 -11.26 5.07 16.98
C TYR A 401 -11.20 6.10 15.85
N VAL A 402 -12.12 5.97 14.89
CA VAL A 402 -12.21 6.85 13.72
C VAL A 402 -13.65 7.29 13.54
N TYR A 403 -13.82 8.59 13.37
CA TYR A 403 -15.07 9.17 12.92
C TYR A 403 -14.81 10.14 11.77
N GLY A 404 -15.69 10.14 10.77
CA GLY A 404 -15.58 11.03 9.62
C GLY A 404 -16.88 11.13 8.85
N GLU A 405 -16.90 12.09 7.92
CA GLU A 405 -18.06 12.36 7.10
C GLU A 405 -17.64 12.75 5.69
N ARG A 406 -18.45 12.37 4.72
CA ARG A 406 -18.42 12.90 3.37
C ARG A 406 -19.65 13.72 3.07
N GLU A 407 -19.48 14.82 2.35
CA GLU A 407 -20.57 15.57 1.72
C GLU A 407 -20.46 15.43 0.19
N ALA A 408 -21.54 15.02 -0.46
CA ALA A 408 -21.60 14.90 -1.92
C ALA A 408 -21.99 16.23 -2.57
N PHE A 409 -21.69 16.41 -3.86
CA PHE A 409 -22.13 17.58 -4.63
C PHE A 409 -23.65 17.63 -4.87
N GLY A 410 -24.31 16.49 -4.81
CA GLY A 410 -25.77 16.42 -4.99
C GLY A 410 -26.44 15.48 -4.00
N PRO A 411 -27.75 15.72 -3.73
CA PRO A 411 -28.51 14.91 -2.81
C PRO A 411 -28.86 13.54 -3.40
N ALA A 412 -28.91 12.52 -2.53
CA ALA A 412 -29.56 11.25 -2.83
C ALA A 412 -31.08 11.45 -3.03
N PRO A 413 -31.81 10.43 -3.57
CA PRO A 413 -33.27 10.53 -3.78
C PRO A 413 -34.07 10.87 -2.51
N ASN A 414 -33.57 10.54 -1.33
CA ASN A 414 -34.15 10.87 -0.03
C ASN A 414 -33.78 12.29 0.48
N GLY A 415 -33.04 13.06 -0.30
CA GLY A 415 -32.60 14.42 0.04
C GLY A 415 -31.28 14.50 0.83
N SER A 416 -30.70 13.39 1.27
CA SER A 416 -29.44 13.40 2.01
C SER A 416 -28.24 13.67 1.10
N GLN A 417 -27.30 14.50 1.56
CA GLN A 417 -26.01 14.78 0.91
C GLN A 417 -24.81 14.29 1.71
N THR A 418 -25.00 13.86 2.95
CA THR A 418 -23.92 13.44 3.85
C THR A 418 -23.97 11.95 4.14
N GLY A 419 -22.81 11.37 4.43
CA GLY A 419 -22.66 10.00 4.91
C GLY A 419 -21.52 9.92 5.91
N SER A 420 -21.76 9.22 7.01
CA SER A 420 -20.83 9.11 8.15
C SER A 420 -20.04 7.80 8.11
N ASP A 421 -18.81 7.84 8.59
CA ASP A 421 -17.92 6.68 8.83
C ASP A 421 -17.60 6.61 10.33
N ASN A 422 -17.98 5.53 10.98
CA ASN A 422 -17.74 5.31 12.40
C ASN A 422 -17.15 3.93 12.63
N ARG A 423 -15.88 3.87 13.07
CA ARG A 423 -15.13 2.62 13.15
C ARG A 423 -14.23 2.54 14.38
N VAL A 424 -14.01 1.30 14.81
CA VAL A 424 -12.93 0.95 15.75
C VAL A 424 -12.00 -0.03 15.04
N ASN A 425 -10.72 0.34 14.94
CA ASN A 425 -9.68 -0.49 14.36
C ASN A 425 -8.78 -1.06 15.45
N ALA A 426 -8.34 -2.29 15.30
CA ALA A 426 -7.36 -2.93 16.16
C ALA A 426 -6.26 -3.56 15.31
N VAL A 427 -5.03 -3.58 15.84
CA VAL A 427 -3.90 -4.22 15.18
C VAL A 427 -3.03 -4.96 16.18
N ALA A 428 -2.52 -6.11 15.78
CA ALA A 428 -1.45 -6.83 16.46
C ALA A 428 -0.31 -7.05 15.46
N MET A 429 0.92 -6.69 15.85
CA MET A 429 2.10 -6.81 14.99
C MET A 429 3.24 -7.49 15.74
N TYR A 430 3.94 -8.36 15.02
CA TYR A 430 5.25 -8.88 15.41
C TYR A 430 6.28 -8.42 14.37
N ASN A 431 7.21 -7.56 14.77
CA ASN A 431 8.26 -7.02 13.90
C ASN A 431 9.54 -7.86 14.03
N PHE A 432 10.22 -8.14 12.93
CA PHE A 432 11.46 -8.92 12.88
C PHE A 432 12.50 -8.30 11.94
#